data_c9e839c9d378e0df25c83a1a48e756bd
#
_entry.id   c9e839c9d378e0df25c83a1a48e756bd
#
_cell.length_a   1.000
_cell.length_b   1.000
_cell.length_c   1.000
_cell.angle_alpha   90.00
_cell.angle_beta   90.00
_cell.angle_gamma   90.00
#
_symmetry.space_group_name_H-M   'P 1'
#
loop_
_entity.id
_entity.type
_entity.pdbx_description
1 polymer ?
#
loop_
_entity_poly.entity_id
_entity_poly.type
_entity_poly.pdbx_seq_one_letter_code
_entity_poly.pdbx_strand_id
1 'polypeptide(L)'
;GDVGYINSNNTKIKVLDCKKINLADKIIFLHKVKVIKGYINADEVFNLEVNTENRKEISSHHTSTHLLHEALREEFGTNVKQKGSLVSNEKLRFDFNLNHPIQSNLLKKIEDVVNQKIYQNDKVNTEIMDQKSAMEKGAIALFGEKYGDKVRVVSMGKSITRKRIAWSVELCGGTHLQTVGEAIRFKIIGESGVASGVRRIEAVTRKSAMLYYEDKNCLLYTSDAADES
;
A
#
# COMPACT_ATOMS: atom_id res chain seq x y z
N GLY A 1 3.73 -11.26 -2.96
CA GLY A 1 4.17 -11.58 -1.59
C GLY A 1 5.60 -11.13 -1.31
N ASP A 2 6.13 -11.48 -0.15
CA ASP A 2 7.51 -11.17 0.20
C ASP A 2 8.51 -11.85 -0.72
N VAL A 3 9.63 -11.18 -0.92
CA VAL A 3 10.81 -11.72 -1.59
C VAL A 3 11.98 -11.79 -0.60
N GLY A 4 13.00 -12.60 -0.89
CA GLY A 4 14.13 -12.77 0.00
C GLY A 4 14.97 -13.98 -0.35
N TYR A 5 15.56 -14.59 0.69
CA TYR A 5 16.40 -15.76 0.53
C TYR A 5 16.05 -16.86 1.54
N ILE A 6 16.27 -18.10 1.11
CA ILE A 6 16.23 -19.29 1.96
C ILE A 6 17.63 -19.89 1.87
N ASN A 7 18.33 -19.95 2.99
CA ASN A 7 19.75 -20.31 3.04
C ASN A 7 20.01 -21.47 4.01
N SER A 8 20.94 -22.33 3.64
CA SER A 8 21.61 -23.27 4.53
C SER A 8 23.13 -23.21 4.31
N ASN A 9 23.88 -24.07 4.97
CA ASN A 9 25.36 -24.13 4.81
C ASN A 9 25.79 -24.34 3.34
N ASN A 10 25.03 -25.13 2.59
CA ASN A 10 25.42 -25.56 1.24
C ASN A 10 24.44 -25.07 0.15
N THR A 11 23.29 -24.52 0.55
CA THR A 11 22.20 -24.20 -0.38
C THR A 11 21.81 -22.74 -0.24
N LYS A 12 21.68 -22.05 -1.39
CA LYS A 12 21.15 -20.68 -1.47
C LYS A 12 20.02 -20.63 -2.49
N ILE A 13 18.86 -20.18 -2.03
CA ILE A 13 17.62 -20.13 -2.78
C ILE A 13 17.08 -18.69 -2.74
N LYS A 14 16.75 -18.13 -3.90
CA LYS A 14 16.07 -16.84 -4.00
C LYS A 14 14.56 -17.04 -4.00
N VAL A 15 13.85 -16.39 -3.09
CA VAL A 15 12.39 -16.32 -3.08
C VAL A 15 11.96 -15.21 -4.03
N LEU A 16 11.15 -15.56 -5.03
CA LEU A 16 10.63 -14.64 -6.05
C LEU A 16 9.20 -14.15 -5.71
N ASP A 17 8.43 -14.98 -4.99
CA ASP A 17 7.07 -14.64 -4.54
C ASP A 17 6.69 -15.57 -3.39
N CYS A 18 5.82 -15.10 -2.51
CA CYS A 18 5.27 -15.87 -1.41
C CYS A 18 3.76 -15.68 -1.37
N LYS A 19 2.99 -16.78 -1.39
CA LYS A 19 1.53 -16.78 -1.35
C LYS A 19 1.03 -17.55 -0.14
N LYS A 20 0.09 -16.95 0.58
CA LYS A 20 -0.68 -17.61 1.63
C LYS A 20 -1.86 -18.33 0.99
N ILE A 21 -2.02 -19.61 1.25
CA ILE A 21 -3.21 -20.39 0.88
C ILE A 21 -3.81 -21.03 2.11
N ASN A 22 -5.14 -21.11 2.13
CA ASN A 22 -5.89 -21.85 3.15
C ASN A 22 -6.22 -23.24 2.57
N LEU A 23 -5.73 -24.27 3.19
CA LEU A 23 -6.02 -25.66 2.82
C LEU A 23 -6.72 -26.34 4.01
N ALA A 24 -8.03 -26.53 3.90
CA ALA A 24 -8.89 -26.95 5.01
C ALA A 24 -8.65 -26.03 6.23
N ASP A 25 -8.25 -26.59 7.38
CA ASP A 25 -8.02 -25.86 8.63
C ASP A 25 -6.57 -25.35 8.81
N LYS A 26 -5.74 -25.47 7.76
CA LYS A 26 -4.31 -25.10 7.83
C LYS A 26 -3.98 -23.96 6.89
N ILE A 27 -3.12 -23.06 7.38
CA ILE A 27 -2.51 -22.01 6.57
C ILE A 27 -1.17 -22.54 6.05
N ILE A 28 -0.98 -22.48 4.73
CA ILE A 28 0.26 -22.88 4.05
C ILE A 28 0.83 -21.66 3.33
N PHE A 29 2.13 -21.47 3.44
CA PHE A 29 2.86 -20.45 2.69
C PHE A 29 3.62 -21.10 1.54
N LEU A 30 3.21 -20.78 0.31
CA LEU A 30 3.89 -21.26 -0.90
C LEU A 30 4.92 -20.23 -1.34
N HIS A 31 6.19 -20.69 -1.48
CA HIS A 31 7.28 -19.88 -1.99
C HIS A 31 7.59 -20.27 -3.43
N LYS A 32 7.45 -19.30 -4.36
CA LYS A 32 8.02 -19.45 -5.70
C LYS A 32 9.50 -19.10 -5.62
N VAL A 33 10.36 -20.06 -5.97
CA VAL A 33 11.79 -19.92 -5.71
C VAL A 33 12.63 -20.19 -6.94
N LYS A 34 13.90 -19.70 -6.91
CA LYS A 34 14.98 -20.06 -7.82
C LYS A 34 16.18 -20.52 -7.00
N VAL A 35 16.61 -21.76 -7.19
CA VAL A 35 17.84 -22.27 -6.58
C VAL A 35 19.04 -21.59 -7.25
N ILE A 36 19.87 -20.92 -6.45
CA ILE A 36 21.08 -20.21 -6.89
C ILE A 36 22.31 -21.12 -6.75
N LYS A 37 22.36 -21.88 -5.63
CA LYS A 37 23.46 -22.79 -5.32
C LYS A 37 22.92 -23.97 -4.53
N GLY A 38 23.48 -25.18 -4.74
CA GLY A 38 23.13 -26.39 -4.01
C GLY A 38 21.81 -27.03 -4.49
N TYR A 39 21.18 -27.77 -3.61
CA TYR A 39 19.90 -28.46 -3.84
C TYR A 39 19.03 -28.44 -2.59
N ILE A 40 17.75 -28.67 -2.75
CA ILE A 40 16.78 -28.67 -1.64
C ILE A 40 16.67 -30.12 -1.14
N ASN A 41 16.93 -30.30 0.16
CA ASN A 41 16.70 -31.56 0.86
C ASN A 41 15.56 -31.34 1.89
N ALA A 42 14.59 -32.25 1.95
CA ALA A 42 13.42 -32.14 2.83
C ALA A 42 13.79 -32.16 4.33
N ASP A 43 14.89 -32.82 4.68
CA ASP A 43 15.34 -32.96 6.08
C ASP A 43 16.35 -31.87 6.50
N GLU A 44 16.60 -30.88 5.62
CA GLU A 44 17.54 -29.82 5.92
C GLU A 44 16.86 -28.64 6.60
N VAL A 45 17.54 -28.04 7.58
CA VAL A 45 17.10 -26.80 8.25
C VAL A 45 17.58 -25.60 7.46
N PHE A 46 16.64 -24.71 7.13
CA PHE A 46 16.89 -23.50 6.37
C PHE A 46 16.59 -22.25 7.20
N ASN A 47 17.42 -21.24 7.04
CA ASN A 47 17.16 -19.88 7.51
C ASN A 47 16.43 -19.09 6.42
N LEU A 48 15.30 -18.48 6.78
CA LEU A 48 14.52 -17.64 5.90
C LEU A 48 14.79 -16.16 6.21
N GLU A 49 15.21 -15.44 5.18
CA GLU A 49 15.55 -14.01 5.27
C GLU A 49 14.66 -13.23 4.29
N VAL A 50 13.86 -12.32 4.84
CA VAL A 50 13.00 -11.45 4.03
C VAL A 50 13.81 -10.22 3.60
N ASN A 51 13.64 -9.79 2.34
CA ASN A 51 14.14 -8.51 1.90
C ASN A 51 13.33 -7.38 2.57
N THR A 52 13.89 -6.85 3.66
CA THR A 52 13.24 -5.85 4.51
C THR A 52 13.00 -4.54 3.79
N GLU A 53 13.91 -4.11 2.92
CA GLU A 53 13.74 -2.89 2.13
C GLU A 53 12.60 -3.02 1.14
N ASN A 54 12.53 -4.11 0.39
CA ASN A 54 11.42 -4.37 -0.53
C ASN A 54 10.08 -4.43 0.21
N ARG A 55 10.04 -5.12 1.37
CA ARG A 55 8.84 -5.16 2.22
C ARG A 55 8.45 -3.77 2.70
N LYS A 56 9.41 -2.93 3.06
CA LYS A 56 9.18 -1.58 3.56
C LYS A 56 8.60 -0.66 2.48
N GLU A 57 9.09 -0.74 1.23
CA GLU A 57 8.50 -0.02 0.09
C GLU A 57 7.05 -0.44 -0.16
N ILE A 58 6.78 -1.76 -0.21
CA ILE A 58 5.42 -2.30 -0.37
C ILE A 58 4.51 -1.84 0.77
N SER A 59 4.96 -1.94 2.03
CA SER A 59 4.19 -1.51 3.20
C SER A 59 3.87 -0.02 3.17
N SER A 60 4.80 0.79 2.67
CA SER A 60 4.62 2.23 2.50
C SER A 60 3.54 2.55 1.48
N HIS A 61 3.62 1.93 0.30
CA HIS A 61 2.60 2.09 -0.72
C HIS A 61 1.24 1.59 -0.24
N HIS A 62 1.19 0.48 0.51
CA HIS A 62 -0.05 -0.07 1.03
C HIS A 62 -0.68 0.84 2.10
N THR A 63 0.11 1.32 3.06
CA THR A 63 -0.37 2.27 4.06
C THR A 63 -0.87 3.55 3.41
N SER A 64 -0.14 4.08 2.43
CA SER A 64 -0.54 5.28 1.70
C SER A 64 -1.78 5.09 0.82
N THR A 65 -2.08 3.86 0.39
CA THR A 65 -3.35 3.54 -0.28
C THR A 65 -4.55 3.80 0.62
N HIS A 66 -4.48 3.43 1.89
CA HIS A 66 -5.53 3.71 2.86
C HIS A 66 -5.66 5.20 3.17
N LEU A 67 -4.53 5.92 3.27
CA LEU A 67 -4.55 7.38 3.42
C LEU A 67 -5.19 8.06 2.20
N LEU A 68 -4.84 7.62 1.00
CA LEU A 68 -5.41 8.13 -0.26
C LEU A 68 -6.92 7.85 -0.31
N HIS A 69 -7.36 6.64 0.04
CA HIS A 69 -8.78 6.29 0.03
C HIS A 69 -9.59 7.22 0.94
N GLU A 70 -9.11 7.46 2.16
CA GLU A 70 -9.84 8.36 3.07
C GLU A 70 -9.78 9.82 2.60
N ALA A 71 -8.66 10.31 2.05
CA ALA A 71 -8.58 11.65 1.47
C ALA A 71 -9.56 11.85 0.30
N LEU A 72 -9.72 10.83 -0.55
CA LEU A 72 -10.72 10.83 -1.61
C LEU A 72 -12.16 10.85 -1.06
N ARG A 73 -12.41 10.14 0.05
CA ARG A 73 -13.72 10.14 0.73
C ARG A 73 -14.03 11.47 1.40
N GLU A 74 -13.04 12.16 1.93
CA GLU A 74 -13.22 13.53 2.46
C GLU A 74 -13.57 14.51 1.33
N GLU A 75 -12.96 14.38 0.15
CA GLU A 75 -13.17 15.30 -0.97
C GLU A 75 -14.46 15.01 -1.74
N PHE A 76 -14.76 13.73 -2.05
CA PHE A 76 -15.86 13.32 -2.93
C PHE A 76 -17.01 12.63 -2.21
N GLY A 77 -16.91 12.49 -0.89
CA GLY A 77 -17.96 11.90 -0.05
C GLY A 77 -17.78 10.41 0.22
N THR A 78 -18.55 9.90 1.18
CA THR A 78 -18.47 8.54 1.71
C THR A 78 -18.84 7.44 0.71
N ASN A 79 -19.41 7.80 -0.43
CA ASN A 79 -19.76 6.88 -1.53
C ASN A 79 -18.54 6.46 -2.38
N VAL A 80 -17.38 7.10 -2.21
CA VAL A 80 -16.14 6.64 -2.83
C VAL A 80 -15.79 5.25 -2.31
N LYS A 81 -15.67 4.29 -3.23
CA LYS A 81 -15.35 2.88 -2.94
C LYS A 81 -14.24 2.40 -3.85
N GLN A 82 -13.35 1.61 -3.31
CA GLN A 82 -12.34 0.90 -4.09
C GLN A 82 -13.01 -0.01 -5.12
N LYS A 83 -12.54 0.04 -6.37
CA LYS A 83 -12.90 -0.84 -7.48
C LYS A 83 -11.75 -1.76 -7.87
N GLY A 84 -10.53 -1.38 -7.55
CA GLY A 84 -9.32 -2.14 -7.75
C GLY A 84 -8.14 -1.50 -7.02
N SER A 85 -7.13 -2.29 -6.73
CA SER A 85 -5.88 -1.81 -6.12
C SER A 85 -4.71 -2.68 -6.57
N LEU A 86 -3.56 -2.06 -6.72
CA LEU A 86 -2.28 -2.72 -6.89
C LEU A 86 -1.26 -2.02 -6.01
N VAL A 87 -0.52 -2.81 -5.24
CA VAL A 87 0.58 -2.33 -4.41
C VAL A 87 1.83 -3.12 -4.78
N SER A 88 2.86 -2.42 -5.22
CA SER A 88 4.18 -2.97 -5.53
C SER A 88 5.26 -2.21 -4.76
N ASN A 89 6.52 -2.60 -4.93
CA ASN A 89 7.65 -1.84 -4.42
C ASN A 89 7.96 -0.57 -5.24
N GLU A 90 7.41 -0.46 -6.45
CA GLU A 90 7.63 0.67 -7.35
C GLU A 90 6.59 1.76 -7.17
N LYS A 91 5.31 1.37 -7.06
CA LYS A 91 4.16 2.28 -6.97
C LYS A 91 2.92 1.62 -6.38
N LEU A 92 1.98 2.46 -5.99
CA LEU A 92 0.60 2.06 -5.75
C LEU A 92 -0.30 2.51 -6.92
N ARG A 93 -1.38 1.78 -7.11
CA ARG A 93 -2.49 2.09 -8.01
C ARG A 93 -3.79 1.90 -7.27
N PHE A 94 -4.67 2.89 -7.34
CA PHE A 94 -5.97 2.86 -6.70
C PHE A 94 -7.07 3.22 -7.68
N ASP A 95 -7.97 2.29 -7.95
CA ASP A 95 -9.13 2.45 -8.82
C ASP A 95 -10.37 2.63 -7.96
N PHE A 96 -11.18 3.63 -8.24
CA PHE A 96 -12.37 3.99 -7.45
C PHE A 96 -13.49 4.55 -8.32
N ASN A 97 -14.71 4.51 -7.81
CA ASN A 97 -15.86 5.06 -8.51
C ASN A 97 -15.88 6.59 -8.45
N LEU A 98 -15.78 7.20 -9.62
CA LEU A 98 -15.99 8.63 -9.85
C LEU A 98 -16.32 8.85 -11.34
N ASN A 99 -17.33 9.68 -11.62
CA ASN A 99 -17.88 9.83 -12.99
C ASN A 99 -17.19 10.92 -13.84
N HIS A 100 -16.27 11.67 -13.26
CA HIS A 100 -15.60 12.78 -13.94
C HIS A 100 -14.09 12.78 -13.64
N PRO A 101 -13.27 13.36 -14.52
CA PRO A 101 -11.85 13.59 -14.26
C PRO A 101 -11.63 14.48 -13.03
N ILE A 102 -10.53 14.24 -12.32
CA ILE A 102 -10.14 15.09 -11.19
C ILE A 102 -9.27 16.24 -11.71
N GLN A 103 -9.66 17.46 -11.39
CA GLN A 103 -8.87 18.64 -11.74
C GLN A 103 -7.54 18.66 -11.00
N SER A 104 -6.50 19.24 -11.61
CA SER A 104 -5.14 19.24 -11.05
C SER A 104 -5.02 19.92 -9.69
N ASN A 105 -5.82 20.96 -9.43
CA ASN A 105 -5.89 21.62 -8.12
C ASN A 105 -6.47 20.68 -7.03
N LEU A 106 -7.46 19.86 -7.37
CA LEU A 106 -8.03 18.86 -6.46
C LEU A 106 -7.09 17.69 -6.23
N LEU A 107 -6.37 17.22 -7.29
CA LEU A 107 -5.33 16.21 -7.14
C LEU A 107 -4.24 16.69 -6.17
N LYS A 108 -3.80 17.95 -6.33
CA LYS A 108 -2.85 18.54 -5.41
C LYS A 108 -3.38 18.62 -3.97
N LYS A 109 -4.63 19.05 -3.79
CA LYS A 109 -5.27 19.10 -2.46
C LYS A 109 -5.30 17.71 -1.80
N ILE A 110 -5.68 16.67 -2.54
CA ILE A 110 -5.69 15.27 -2.05
C ILE A 110 -4.27 14.83 -1.67
N GLU A 111 -3.29 15.11 -2.51
CA GLU A 111 -1.87 14.83 -2.24
C GLU A 111 -1.39 15.54 -0.97
N ASP A 112 -1.76 16.80 -0.79
CA ASP A 112 -1.41 17.61 0.38
C ASP A 112 -2.06 17.07 1.67
N VAL A 113 -3.33 16.62 1.62
CA VAL A 113 -4.00 15.96 2.76
C VAL A 113 -3.27 14.68 3.16
N VAL A 114 -2.94 13.82 2.21
CA VAL A 114 -2.18 12.59 2.49
C VAL A 114 -0.82 12.91 3.10
N ASN A 115 -0.08 13.86 2.54
CA ASN A 115 1.22 14.28 3.07
C ASN A 115 1.11 14.90 4.47
N GLN A 116 0.06 15.67 4.74
CA GLN A 116 -0.19 16.19 6.09
C GLN A 116 -0.34 15.04 7.11
N LYS A 117 -1.05 13.96 6.76
CA LYS A 117 -1.15 12.77 7.63
C LYS A 117 0.20 12.08 7.82
N ILE A 118 1.00 11.97 6.76
CA ILE A 118 2.37 11.43 6.85
C ILE A 118 3.22 12.27 7.81
N TYR A 119 3.16 13.60 7.74
CA TYR A 119 3.92 14.50 8.62
C TYR A 119 3.46 14.45 10.08
N GLN A 120 2.18 14.13 10.36
CA GLN A 120 1.68 13.91 11.72
C GLN A 120 2.31 12.68 12.38
N ASN A 121 2.80 11.74 11.60
CA ASN A 121 3.51 10.54 12.03
C ASN A 121 2.77 9.69 13.07
N ASP A 122 1.45 9.58 12.93
CA ASP A 122 0.62 8.78 13.83
C ASP A 122 0.94 7.27 13.67
N LYS A 123 0.70 6.49 14.73
CA LYS A 123 0.85 5.03 14.69
C LYS A 123 -0.17 4.39 13.76
N VAL A 124 0.24 3.33 13.09
CA VAL A 124 -0.63 2.41 12.38
C VAL A 124 -0.99 1.26 13.32
N ASN A 125 -2.24 1.25 13.78
CA ASN A 125 -2.73 0.24 14.70
C ASN A 125 -3.40 -0.91 13.94
N THR A 126 -3.22 -2.12 14.44
CA THR A 126 -3.82 -3.33 13.91
C THR A 126 -4.49 -4.10 15.03
N GLU A 127 -5.78 -4.40 14.88
CA GLU A 127 -6.56 -5.15 15.86
C GLU A 127 -7.33 -6.26 15.16
N ILE A 128 -7.50 -7.40 15.84
CA ILE A 128 -8.39 -8.48 15.39
C ILE A 128 -9.64 -8.44 16.27
N MET A 129 -10.80 -8.34 15.64
CA MET A 129 -12.09 -8.27 16.33
C MET A 129 -13.17 -8.93 15.49
N ASP A 130 -14.39 -9.07 16.04
CA ASP A 130 -15.55 -9.49 15.27
C ASP A 130 -16.00 -8.40 14.29
N GLN A 131 -16.68 -8.81 13.21
CA GLN A 131 -17.08 -7.91 12.14
C GLN A 131 -18.02 -6.80 12.64
N LYS A 132 -18.92 -7.10 13.59
CA LYS A 132 -19.87 -6.12 14.13
C LYS A 132 -19.14 -5.02 14.88
N SER A 133 -18.24 -5.39 15.79
CA SER A 133 -17.39 -4.43 16.52
C SER A 133 -16.54 -3.56 15.58
N ALA A 134 -16.03 -4.15 14.49
CA ALA A 134 -15.29 -3.39 13.49
C ALA A 134 -16.14 -2.31 12.82
N MET A 135 -17.36 -2.64 12.43
CA MET A 135 -18.29 -1.69 11.82
C MET A 135 -18.73 -0.58 12.81
N GLU A 136 -18.95 -0.92 14.07
CA GLU A 136 -19.25 0.05 15.13
C GLU A 136 -18.11 1.04 15.36
N LYS A 137 -16.85 0.61 15.18
CA LYS A 137 -15.65 1.45 15.20
C LYS A 137 -15.45 2.27 13.92
N GLY A 138 -16.33 2.13 12.94
CA GLY A 138 -16.32 2.87 11.68
C GLY A 138 -15.42 2.27 10.61
N ALA A 139 -15.10 0.97 10.70
CA ALA A 139 -14.30 0.28 9.70
C ALA A 139 -15.03 0.18 8.37
N ILE A 140 -14.30 0.39 7.28
CA ILE A 140 -14.76 0.22 5.91
C ILE A 140 -14.35 -1.16 5.43
N ALA A 141 -15.33 -1.94 4.93
CA ALA A 141 -15.06 -3.18 4.24
C ALA A 141 -14.75 -2.92 2.76
N LEU A 142 -13.71 -3.54 2.24
CA LEU A 142 -13.35 -3.43 0.84
C LEU A 142 -14.33 -4.23 -0.03
N PHE A 143 -14.62 -3.72 -1.21
CA PHE A 143 -15.59 -4.34 -2.11
C PHE A 143 -15.06 -5.67 -2.66
N GLY A 144 -15.90 -6.71 -2.61
CA GLY A 144 -15.60 -8.03 -3.21
C GLY A 144 -14.81 -8.98 -2.31
N GLU A 145 -14.41 -8.57 -1.10
CA GLU A 145 -13.76 -9.47 -0.13
C GLU A 145 -14.80 -10.20 0.73
N LYS A 146 -14.56 -11.49 0.97
CA LYS A 146 -15.34 -12.29 1.92
C LYS A 146 -14.61 -12.30 3.25
N TYR A 147 -15.27 -11.84 4.29
CA TYR A 147 -14.73 -11.79 5.64
C TYR A 147 -15.32 -12.92 6.49
N GLY A 148 -14.49 -13.55 7.31
CA GLY A 148 -14.93 -14.48 8.34
C GLY A 148 -15.47 -13.77 9.59
N ASP A 149 -15.78 -14.53 10.64
CA ASP A 149 -16.30 -14.00 11.90
C ASP A 149 -15.33 -13.02 12.58
N LYS A 150 -14.03 -13.25 12.41
CA LYS A 150 -12.96 -12.36 12.89
C LYS A 150 -12.31 -11.65 11.72
N VAL A 151 -12.18 -10.33 11.85
CA VAL A 151 -11.59 -9.44 10.85
C VAL A 151 -10.39 -8.69 11.44
N ARG A 152 -9.42 -8.39 10.58
CA ARG A 152 -8.28 -7.55 10.94
C ARG A 152 -8.59 -6.12 10.51
N VAL A 153 -8.63 -5.22 11.51
CA VAL A 153 -8.87 -3.78 11.34
C VAL A 153 -7.53 -3.07 11.36
N VAL A 154 -7.27 -2.24 10.36
CA VAL A 154 -6.13 -1.33 10.30
C VAL A 154 -6.65 0.09 10.49
N SER A 155 -6.07 0.83 11.43
CA SER A 155 -6.49 2.21 11.72
C SER A 155 -5.29 3.13 11.86
N MET A 156 -5.42 4.38 11.37
CA MET A 156 -4.35 5.36 11.37
C MET A 156 -4.88 6.81 11.35
N GLY A 157 -4.09 7.72 11.90
CA GLY A 157 -4.44 9.13 12.01
C GLY A 157 -5.45 9.42 13.13
N LYS A 158 -5.46 10.66 13.62
CA LYS A 158 -6.41 11.09 14.64
C LYS A 158 -7.79 11.32 14.03
N SER A 159 -8.82 10.76 14.65
CA SER A 159 -10.20 10.99 14.22
C SER A 159 -10.62 12.45 14.44
N ILE A 160 -11.31 13.01 13.46
CA ILE A 160 -11.93 14.34 13.55
C ILE A 160 -13.33 14.23 14.17
N THR A 161 -13.92 13.03 14.19
CA THR A 161 -15.29 12.79 14.69
C THR A 161 -15.28 11.78 15.83
N ARG A 162 -16.21 11.96 16.80
CA ARG A 162 -16.38 11.01 17.92
C ARG A 162 -16.89 9.61 17.49
N LYS A 163 -17.33 9.46 16.24
CA LYS A 163 -17.91 8.21 15.72
C LYS A 163 -16.88 7.21 15.18
N ARG A 164 -15.63 7.63 14.99
CA ARG A 164 -14.56 6.77 14.43
C ARG A 164 -13.37 6.78 15.38
N ILE A 165 -12.73 5.63 15.52
CA ILE A 165 -11.54 5.47 16.39
C ILE A 165 -10.28 6.14 15.80
N ALA A 166 -10.24 6.33 14.48
CA ALA A 166 -9.13 6.94 13.77
C ALA A 166 -9.63 7.67 12.50
N TRP A 167 -8.75 8.40 11.84
CA TRP A 167 -9.05 9.10 10.60
C TRP A 167 -9.33 8.11 9.46
N SER A 168 -8.44 7.13 9.24
CA SER A 168 -8.68 6.00 8.34
C SER A 168 -8.88 4.73 9.16
N VAL A 169 -9.94 3.97 8.89
CA VAL A 169 -10.26 2.69 9.55
C VAL A 169 -10.79 1.72 8.49
N GLU A 170 -10.04 0.67 8.19
CA GLU A 170 -10.40 -0.27 7.12
C GLU A 170 -10.12 -1.72 7.50
N LEU A 171 -10.89 -2.65 6.94
CA LEU A 171 -10.61 -4.07 7.03
C LEU A 171 -9.47 -4.41 6.06
N CYS A 172 -8.32 -4.82 6.59
CA CYS A 172 -7.17 -5.13 5.75
C CYS A 172 -6.26 -6.21 6.35
N GLY A 173 -5.97 -7.25 5.54
CA GLY A 173 -5.07 -8.34 5.91
C GLY A 173 -3.60 -8.13 5.55
N GLY A 174 -3.25 -7.03 4.88
CA GLY A 174 -1.92 -6.79 4.32
C GLY A 174 -0.88 -6.29 5.32
N THR A 175 0.34 -6.10 4.82
CA THR A 175 1.48 -5.58 5.60
C THR A 175 1.50 -4.05 5.53
N HIS A 176 1.70 -3.41 6.68
CA HIS A 176 1.70 -1.96 6.83
C HIS A 176 2.97 -1.46 7.54
N LEU A 177 3.21 -0.16 7.45
CA LEU A 177 4.20 0.56 8.25
C LEU A 177 3.80 0.54 9.74
N GLN A 178 4.73 0.82 10.64
CA GLN A 178 4.45 0.99 12.06
C GLN A 178 3.90 2.39 12.37
N THR A 179 4.41 3.39 11.66
CA THR A 179 3.92 4.77 11.71
C THR A 179 3.75 5.31 10.29
N VAL A 180 2.80 6.21 10.09
CA VAL A 180 2.53 6.77 8.75
C VAL A 180 3.69 7.62 8.24
N GLY A 181 4.48 8.22 9.12
CA GLY A 181 5.65 9.04 8.77
C GLY A 181 6.77 8.25 8.08
N GLU A 182 6.82 6.93 8.25
CA GLU A 182 7.76 6.08 7.52
C GLU A 182 7.52 6.08 6.00
N ALA A 183 6.37 6.56 5.52
CA ALA A 183 6.10 6.78 4.11
C ALA A 183 6.91 7.96 3.52
N ILE A 184 7.48 8.82 4.37
CA ILE A 184 8.35 9.96 4.05
C ILE A 184 7.62 11.01 3.20
N ARG A 185 7.21 10.65 2.00
CA ARG A 185 6.53 11.51 1.04
C ARG A 185 5.60 10.69 0.16
N PHE A 186 4.41 11.24 -0.11
CA PHE A 186 3.46 10.71 -1.09
C PHE A 186 3.41 11.65 -2.30
N LYS A 187 3.46 11.09 -3.52
CA LYS A 187 3.36 11.85 -4.76
C LYS A 187 2.41 11.17 -5.74
N ILE A 188 1.37 11.86 -6.16
CA ILE A 188 0.52 11.41 -7.28
C ILE A 188 1.32 11.62 -8.57
N ILE A 189 1.46 10.54 -9.35
CA ILE A 189 2.19 10.53 -10.62
C ILE A 189 1.27 10.40 -11.84
N GLY A 190 0.01 10.02 -11.64
CA GLY A 190 -0.97 9.92 -12.72
C GLY A 190 -2.40 9.82 -12.21
N GLU A 191 -3.34 10.33 -13.04
CA GLU A 191 -4.77 10.19 -12.88
C GLU A 191 -5.38 9.90 -14.26
N SER A 192 -6.25 8.89 -14.36
CA SER A 192 -6.85 8.48 -15.63
C SER A 192 -8.20 7.79 -15.45
N GLY A 193 -9.01 7.72 -16.54
CA GLY A 193 -10.18 6.87 -16.61
C GLY A 193 -9.79 5.44 -16.96
N VAL A 194 -10.46 4.46 -16.34
CA VAL A 194 -10.22 3.02 -16.58
C VAL A 194 -11.42 2.35 -17.21
N ALA A 195 -12.61 2.75 -16.76
CA ALA A 195 -13.89 2.28 -17.24
C ALA A 195 -14.96 3.36 -17.01
N SER A 196 -16.15 3.16 -17.51
CA SER A 196 -17.27 4.06 -17.21
C SER A 196 -17.49 4.17 -15.71
N GLY A 197 -17.43 5.39 -15.17
CA GLY A 197 -17.59 5.66 -13.74
C GLY A 197 -16.46 5.17 -12.86
N VAL A 198 -15.28 4.83 -13.41
CA VAL A 198 -14.10 4.39 -12.63
C VAL A 198 -12.88 5.21 -13.00
N ARG A 199 -12.29 5.86 -12.00
CA ARG A 199 -11.04 6.62 -12.12
C ARG A 199 -9.90 5.86 -11.42
N ARG A 200 -8.69 6.12 -11.88
CA ARG A 200 -7.44 5.55 -11.36
C ARG A 200 -6.51 6.64 -10.93
N ILE A 201 -5.93 6.49 -9.75
CA ILE A 201 -4.77 7.26 -9.29
C ILE A 201 -3.58 6.31 -9.17
N GLU A 202 -2.44 6.73 -9.71
CA GLU A 202 -1.14 6.13 -9.47
C GLU A 202 -0.30 7.07 -8.62
N ALA A 203 0.39 6.52 -7.62
CA ALA A 203 1.21 7.31 -6.71
C ALA A 203 2.44 6.52 -6.23
N VAL A 204 3.41 7.26 -5.74
CA VAL A 204 4.67 6.74 -5.20
C VAL A 204 4.98 7.31 -3.83
N THR A 205 5.79 6.59 -3.05
CA THR A 205 6.24 7.01 -1.72
C THR A 205 7.74 6.75 -1.55
N ARG A 206 8.33 7.22 -0.46
CA ARG A 206 9.72 6.92 -0.06
C ARG A 206 10.72 7.12 -1.21
N LYS A 207 11.52 6.08 -1.48
CA LYS A 207 12.56 6.08 -2.53
C LYS A 207 11.99 6.37 -3.91
N SER A 208 10.85 5.75 -4.26
CA SER A 208 10.20 5.98 -5.56
C SER A 208 9.75 7.43 -5.74
N ALA A 209 9.29 8.09 -4.66
CA ALA A 209 8.95 9.51 -4.71
C ALA A 209 10.21 10.39 -4.87
N MET A 210 11.31 10.05 -4.20
CA MET A 210 12.58 10.79 -4.36
C MET A 210 13.09 10.70 -5.80
N LEU A 211 13.14 9.51 -6.36
CA LEU A 211 13.56 9.29 -7.75
C LEU A 211 12.68 10.05 -8.75
N TYR A 212 11.36 10.10 -8.51
CA TYR A 212 10.45 10.89 -9.34
C TYR A 212 10.79 12.38 -9.34
N TYR A 213 11.16 12.95 -8.18
CA TYR A 213 11.55 14.36 -8.11
C TYR A 213 12.94 14.63 -8.73
N GLU A 214 13.89 13.71 -8.55
CA GLU A 214 15.22 13.80 -9.16
C GLU A 214 15.11 13.82 -10.69
N ASP A 215 14.32 12.93 -11.26
CA ASP A 215 14.05 12.82 -12.69
C ASP A 215 13.44 14.12 -13.25
N LYS A 216 12.47 14.70 -12.55
CA LYS A 216 11.83 15.96 -12.93
C LYS A 216 12.77 17.16 -12.84
N ASN A 217 13.61 17.21 -11.81
CA ASN A 217 14.60 18.28 -11.67
C ASN A 217 15.66 18.20 -12.77
N CYS A 218 16.12 17.01 -13.13
CA CYS A 218 17.06 16.81 -14.24
C CYS A 218 16.51 17.35 -15.57
N LEU A 219 15.21 17.11 -15.84
CA LEU A 219 14.55 17.61 -17.05
C LEU A 219 14.44 19.15 -17.09
N LEU A 220 14.25 19.80 -15.94
CA LEU A 220 14.23 21.27 -15.87
C LEU A 220 15.60 21.87 -16.22
N TYR A 221 16.68 21.35 -15.65
CA TYR A 221 18.05 21.84 -15.95
C TYR A 221 18.45 21.60 -17.41
N THR A 222 17.98 20.53 -18.06
CA THR A 222 18.30 20.27 -19.47
C THR A 222 17.47 21.15 -20.43
N SER A 223 16.24 21.55 -20.07
CA SER A 223 15.44 22.47 -20.89
C SER A 223 15.97 23.91 -20.84
N ASP A 224 16.37 24.40 -19.67
CA ASP A 224 16.92 25.74 -19.52
C ASP A 224 18.28 25.90 -20.26
N ALA A 225 19.09 24.83 -20.27
CA ALA A 225 20.36 24.81 -21.02
C ALA A 225 20.16 24.76 -22.55
N ALA A 226 19.01 24.31 -23.06
CA ALA A 226 18.70 24.29 -24.48
C ALA A 226 18.14 25.63 -24.99
N ASP A 227 17.50 26.41 -24.12
CA ASP A 227 16.98 27.75 -24.47
C ASP A 227 18.05 28.85 -24.45
N GLU A 228 19.23 28.59 -23.86
CA GLU A 228 20.40 29.54 -23.83
C GLU A 228 21.39 29.31 -25.00
N SER A 229 21.15 28.38 -25.91
CA SER A 229 22.00 28.06 -27.08
C SER A 229 21.30 28.45 -28.39
#